data_7280513336ac344c32322090fc2f587a
#
_entry.id   7280513336ac344c32322090fc2f587a
#
_cell.length_a   1.000
_cell.length_b   1.000
_cell.length_c   1.000
_cell.angle_alpha   90.00
_cell.angle_beta   90.00
_cell.angle_gamma   90.00
#
_symmetry.space_group_name_H-M   'P 1'
#
loop_
_entity.id
_entity.type
_entity.pdbx_description
1 polymer ?
#
loop_
_entity_poly.entity_id
_entity_poly.type
_entity_poly.pdbx_seq_one_letter_code
_entity_poly.pdbx_strand_id
1 'polypeptide(L)'
;MHHPPRPRSGLRLRLRARRHWPVTALAAAALAVLAAVTVSNAEQTADRYGPRQRVPVARHDLRPGEEIRPDDLEWRELPSLALPSGVVPDPSGRTVIQPILAGEAVVEARLAPDGRQGPHALLPAGARAIAVPVDPPLSSLRVGDRVDLLALGRWVAREAVVVDIGDQAIVVAVGEQDVPAVARGVLDGSVIPVIVSPPMPAELTSR
;
A
#
# COMPACT_ATOMS: atom_id res chain seq x y z
N MET A 1 20.41 -64.94 -78.36
CA MET A 1 20.70 -63.51 -78.72
C MET A 1 19.67 -62.67 -78.00
N HIS A 2 20.03 -62.13 -76.85
CA HIS A 2 19.46 -60.89 -76.32
C HIS A 2 20.23 -60.49 -75.07
N HIS A 3 20.91 -59.37 -75.09
CA HIS A 3 21.66 -58.75 -74.02
C HIS A 3 20.69 -57.95 -73.12
N PRO A 4 20.76 -58.02 -71.81
CA PRO A 4 20.13 -57.05 -70.92
C PRO A 4 21.03 -55.83 -70.62
N PRO A 5 20.44 -54.66 -70.51
CA PRO A 5 21.22 -53.45 -70.11
C PRO A 5 21.41 -53.34 -68.58
N ARG A 6 22.58 -52.87 -68.19
CA ARG A 6 23.02 -52.61 -66.83
C ARG A 6 22.37 -51.35 -66.26
N PRO A 7 22.00 -51.32 -64.94
CA PRO A 7 21.60 -50.10 -64.28
C PRO A 7 22.81 -49.28 -63.84
N ARG A 8 22.82 -48.00 -64.16
CA ARG A 8 23.82 -47.02 -63.70
C ARG A 8 23.41 -46.44 -62.34
N SER A 9 24.19 -46.76 -61.34
CA SER A 9 24.62 -46.03 -60.16
C SER A 9 24.14 -44.58 -60.01
N GLY A 10 23.25 -44.35 -59.03
CA GLY A 10 22.95 -43.06 -58.42
C GLY A 10 23.57 -42.97 -57.06
N LEU A 11 24.87 -42.62 -56.95
CA LEU A 11 25.53 -42.45 -55.67
C LEU A 11 26.36 -41.14 -55.68
N ARG A 12 25.70 -40.01 -55.65
CA ARG A 12 26.40 -38.74 -55.38
C ARG A 12 25.53 -37.69 -54.76
N LEU A 13 25.05 -37.90 -53.53
CA LEU A 13 24.35 -36.85 -52.80
C LEU A 13 24.53 -36.95 -51.27
N ARG A 14 25.74 -37.27 -50.79
CA ARG A 14 25.99 -37.34 -49.36
C ARG A 14 27.25 -36.61 -48.88
N LEU A 15 27.73 -35.60 -49.54
CA LEU A 15 29.00 -34.95 -49.16
C LEU A 15 28.97 -33.43 -48.97
N ARG A 16 27.78 -32.81 -48.88
CA ARG A 16 27.73 -31.36 -48.62
C ARG A 16 27.17 -30.97 -47.23
N ALA A 17 26.64 -31.87 -46.42
CA ALA A 17 26.06 -31.59 -45.12
C ALA A 17 27.08 -31.50 -43.97
N ARG A 18 28.33 -31.91 -44.19
CA ARG A 18 29.39 -31.95 -43.14
C ARG A 18 30.14 -30.66 -42.89
N ARG A 19 30.00 -29.67 -43.74
CA ARG A 19 30.86 -28.45 -43.68
C ARG A 19 30.32 -27.36 -42.76
N HIS A 20 29.05 -27.41 -42.36
CA HIS A 20 28.44 -26.39 -41.49
C HIS A 20 28.23 -26.85 -40.03
N TRP A 21 28.50 -28.10 -39.71
CA TRP A 21 28.36 -28.63 -38.33
C TRP A 21 29.21 -27.86 -37.31
N PRO A 22 30.50 -27.52 -37.53
CA PRO A 22 31.25 -26.82 -36.50
C PRO A 22 30.72 -25.40 -36.27
N VAL A 23 30.19 -24.73 -37.29
CA VAL A 23 29.64 -23.38 -37.16
C VAL A 23 28.29 -23.41 -36.41
N THR A 24 27.42 -24.38 -36.67
CA THR A 24 26.16 -24.53 -35.96
C THR A 24 26.37 -25.01 -34.49
N ALA A 25 27.34 -25.87 -34.25
CA ALA A 25 27.73 -26.28 -32.92
C ALA A 25 28.30 -25.13 -32.10
N LEU A 26 29.12 -24.26 -32.72
CA LEU A 26 29.68 -23.07 -32.07
C LEU A 26 28.58 -22.04 -31.75
N ALA A 27 27.64 -21.82 -32.65
CA ALA A 27 26.51 -20.94 -32.45
C ALA A 27 25.56 -21.45 -31.32
N ALA A 28 25.31 -22.76 -31.28
CA ALA A 28 24.53 -23.37 -30.22
C ALA A 28 25.24 -23.29 -28.86
N ALA A 29 26.56 -23.48 -28.82
CA ALA A 29 27.34 -23.31 -27.59
C ALA A 29 27.34 -21.87 -27.09
N ALA A 30 27.49 -20.89 -28.00
CA ALA A 30 27.42 -19.46 -27.66
C ALA A 30 26.03 -19.06 -27.10
N LEU A 31 24.95 -19.56 -27.71
CA LEU A 31 23.59 -19.36 -27.22
C LEU A 31 23.38 -20.00 -25.83
N ALA A 32 23.90 -21.19 -25.60
CA ALA A 32 23.81 -21.85 -24.29
C ALA A 32 24.59 -21.10 -23.21
N VAL A 33 25.78 -20.59 -23.52
CA VAL A 33 26.57 -19.75 -22.60
C VAL A 33 25.85 -18.44 -22.32
N LEU A 34 25.27 -17.78 -23.31
CA LEU A 34 24.51 -16.55 -23.14
C LEU A 34 23.26 -16.79 -22.26
N ALA A 35 22.55 -17.89 -22.49
CA ALA A 35 21.41 -18.28 -21.66
C ALA A 35 21.84 -18.59 -20.22
N ALA A 36 22.93 -19.30 -20.01
CA ALA A 36 23.47 -19.59 -18.68
C ALA A 36 23.88 -18.32 -17.92
N VAL A 37 24.53 -17.35 -18.61
CA VAL A 37 24.91 -16.07 -18.02
C VAL A 37 23.68 -15.23 -17.64
N THR A 38 22.65 -15.21 -18.48
CA THR A 38 21.41 -14.48 -18.16
C THR A 38 20.66 -15.08 -16.98
N VAL A 39 20.60 -16.40 -16.88
CA VAL A 39 19.99 -17.10 -15.74
C VAL A 39 20.79 -16.86 -14.46
N SER A 40 22.12 -17.01 -14.49
CA SER A 40 22.95 -16.77 -13.29
C SER A 40 22.93 -15.32 -12.82
N ASN A 41 22.83 -14.34 -13.71
CA ASN A 41 22.68 -12.94 -13.34
C ASN A 41 21.31 -12.67 -12.69
N ALA A 42 20.24 -13.34 -13.16
CA ALA A 42 18.93 -13.24 -12.55
C ALA A 42 18.89 -13.84 -11.13
N GLU A 43 19.54 -14.99 -10.92
CA GLU A 43 19.69 -15.62 -9.62
C GLU A 43 20.52 -14.77 -8.65
N GLN A 44 21.67 -14.23 -9.09
CA GLN A 44 22.50 -13.32 -8.28
C GLN A 44 21.76 -12.02 -7.91
N THR A 45 20.89 -11.54 -8.77
CA THR A 45 20.05 -10.38 -8.47
C THR A 45 18.98 -10.74 -7.44
N ALA A 46 18.38 -11.93 -7.53
CA ALA A 46 17.43 -12.41 -6.54
C ALA A 46 18.08 -12.59 -5.17
N ASP A 47 19.31 -13.12 -5.12
CA ASP A 47 20.07 -13.29 -3.87
C ASP A 47 20.42 -11.97 -3.18
N ARG A 48 20.61 -10.89 -3.95
CA ARG A 48 20.89 -9.55 -3.41
C ARG A 48 19.68 -8.91 -2.72
N TYR A 49 18.46 -9.27 -3.11
CA TYR A 49 17.22 -8.71 -2.55
C TYR A 49 16.52 -9.65 -1.57
N GLY A 50 17.14 -10.80 -1.29
CA GLY A 50 16.60 -11.82 -0.39
C GLY A 50 15.47 -12.65 -1.01
N PRO A 51 14.98 -13.67 -0.29
CA PRO A 51 13.90 -14.53 -0.75
C PRO A 51 12.62 -13.72 -0.98
N ARG A 52 11.81 -14.16 -1.92
CA ARG A 52 10.50 -13.57 -2.16
C ARG A 52 9.52 -14.02 -1.09
N GLN A 53 8.77 -13.06 -0.58
CA GLN A 53 7.72 -13.27 0.41
C GLN A 53 6.40 -12.78 -0.17
N ARG A 54 5.36 -13.59 -0.01
CA ARG A 54 3.99 -13.22 -0.39
C ARG A 54 3.40 -12.32 0.68
N VAL A 55 3.05 -11.10 0.30
CA VAL A 55 2.55 -10.07 1.21
C VAL A 55 1.29 -9.42 0.67
N PRO A 56 0.36 -9.00 1.55
CA PRO A 56 -0.81 -8.25 1.14
C PRO A 56 -0.41 -6.79 0.85
N VAL A 57 -0.86 -6.29 -0.30
CA VAL A 57 -0.75 -4.88 -0.69
C VAL A 57 -2.15 -4.32 -0.92
N ALA A 58 -2.34 -3.03 -0.66
CA ALA A 58 -3.60 -2.36 -0.91
C ALA A 58 -3.89 -2.30 -2.42
N ARG A 59 -5.08 -2.67 -2.84
CA ARG A 59 -5.51 -2.61 -4.24
C ARG A 59 -5.85 -1.19 -4.69
N HIS A 60 -6.34 -0.38 -3.78
CA HIS A 60 -6.68 1.03 -3.92
C HIS A 60 -6.29 1.78 -2.63
N ASP A 61 -6.41 3.10 -2.64
CA ASP A 61 -6.13 3.91 -1.46
C ASP A 61 -7.13 3.60 -0.35
N LEU A 62 -6.61 3.27 0.85
CA LEU A 62 -7.38 3.02 2.04
C LEU A 62 -7.25 4.22 2.99
N ARG A 63 -8.39 4.65 3.54
CA ARG A 63 -8.47 5.85 4.40
C ARG A 63 -8.56 5.48 5.88
N PRO A 64 -8.15 6.39 6.76
CA PRO A 64 -8.39 6.22 8.19
C PRO A 64 -9.87 5.99 8.50
N GLY A 65 -10.15 5.04 9.39
CA GLY A 65 -11.50 4.61 9.74
C GLY A 65 -12.07 3.49 8.88
N GLU A 66 -11.48 3.20 7.73
CA GLU A 66 -11.92 2.07 6.89
C GLU A 66 -11.51 0.73 7.48
N GLU A 67 -12.39 -0.25 7.42
CA GLU A 67 -12.10 -1.64 7.73
C GLU A 67 -11.63 -2.35 6.47
N ILE A 68 -10.47 -2.99 6.55
CA ILE A 68 -9.88 -3.70 5.42
C ILE A 68 -10.67 -4.96 5.12
N ARG A 69 -11.19 -5.09 3.92
CA ARG A 69 -11.86 -6.27 3.40
C ARG A 69 -10.90 -7.12 2.58
N PRO A 70 -11.12 -8.42 2.44
CA PRO A 70 -10.29 -9.27 1.57
C PRO A 70 -10.19 -8.75 0.13
N ASP A 71 -11.26 -8.12 -0.39
CA ASP A 71 -11.31 -7.58 -1.76
C ASP A 71 -10.47 -6.30 -1.93
N ASP A 72 -10.12 -5.62 -0.84
CA ASP A 72 -9.26 -4.43 -0.84
C ASP A 72 -7.78 -4.81 -0.96
N LEU A 73 -7.45 -6.10 -0.89
CA LEU A 73 -6.11 -6.62 -0.87
C LEU A 73 -5.75 -7.34 -2.17
N GLU A 74 -4.50 -7.18 -2.57
CA GLU A 74 -3.84 -7.96 -3.60
C GLU A 74 -2.59 -8.62 -3.01
N TRP A 75 -2.40 -9.91 -3.29
CA TRP A 75 -1.23 -10.63 -2.83
C TRP A 75 -0.10 -10.52 -3.85
N ARG A 76 1.04 -9.95 -3.44
CA ARG A 76 2.23 -9.82 -4.28
C ARG A 76 3.44 -10.51 -3.67
N GLU A 77 4.28 -11.06 -4.54
CA GLU A 77 5.58 -11.60 -4.14
C GLU A 77 6.64 -10.51 -4.24
N LEU A 78 7.11 -10.04 -3.11
CA LEU A 78 8.13 -9.00 -3.00
C LEU A 78 9.40 -9.55 -2.34
N PRO A 79 10.59 -9.08 -2.73
CA PRO A 79 11.83 -9.44 -2.09
C PRO A 79 11.84 -9.02 -0.62
N SER A 80 12.30 -9.87 0.28
CA SER A 80 12.24 -9.62 1.73
C SER A 80 12.99 -8.35 2.17
N LEU A 81 14.09 -8.00 1.49
CA LEU A 81 14.84 -6.78 1.78
C LEU A 81 14.18 -5.49 1.28
N ALA A 82 13.18 -5.60 0.40
CA ALA A 82 12.39 -4.46 -0.06
C ALA A 82 11.13 -4.25 0.79
N LEU A 83 10.83 -5.16 1.73
CA LEU A 83 9.65 -5.05 2.58
C LEU A 83 9.91 -4.09 3.73
N PRO A 84 8.94 -3.21 4.05
CA PRO A 84 8.97 -2.45 5.28
C PRO A 84 8.87 -3.39 6.49
N SER A 85 9.38 -2.94 7.63
CA SER A 85 9.21 -3.67 8.89
C SER A 85 7.74 -3.71 9.31
N GLY A 86 7.32 -4.83 9.91
CA GLY A 86 5.97 -4.95 10.47
C GLY A 86 4.86 -5.18 9.44
N VAL A 87 5.16 -5.80 8.30
CA VAL A 87 4.12 -6.26 7.36
C VAL A 87 3.21 -7.25 8.07
N VAL A 88 1.89 -7.02 7.98
CA VAL A 88 0.86 -7.87 8.59
C VAL A 88 0.49 -8.98 7.61
N PRO A 89 0.61 -10.26 8.00
CA PRO A 89 0.31 -11.38 7.10
C PRO A 89 -1.14 -11.43 6.63
N ASP A 90 -2.08 -11.12 7.52
CA ASP A 90 -3.51 -11.01 7.18
C ASP A 90 -4.11 -9.81 7.90
N PRO A 91 -4.25 -8.66 7.20
CA PRO A 91 -4.83 -7.46 7.77
C PRO A 91 -6.36 -7.38 7.63
N SER A 92 -7.03 -8.43 7.14
CA SER A 92 -8.48 -8.42 6.94
C SER A 92 -9.23 -8.20 8.26
N GLY A 93 -10.25 -7.35 8.25
CA GLY A 93 -11.02 -6.99 9.44
C GLY A 93 -10.33 -5.98 10.37
N ARG A 94 -9.10 -5.54 10.05
CA ARG A 94 -8.40 -4.49 10.80
C ARG A 94 -8.83 -3.10 10.32
N THR A 95 -8.90 -2.14 11.23
CA THR A 95 -9.21 -0.75 10.89
C THR A 95 -7.94 0.04 10.59
N VAL A 96 -7.96 0.77 9.48
CA VAL A 96 -6.89 1.69 9.07
C VAL A 96 -6.88 2.93 9.96
N ILE A 97 -5.72 3.29 10.53
CA ILE A 97 -5.56 4.53 11.33
C ILE A 97 -4.73 5.59 10.62
N GLN A 98 -3.99 5.21 9.59
CA GLN A 98 -3.23 6.12 8.73
C GLN A 98 -3.43 5.72 7.27
N PRO A 99 -3.45 6.67 6.32
CA PRO A 99 -3.68 6.36 4.91
C PRO A 99 -2.70 5.31 4.39
N ILE A 100 -3.21 4.35 3.59
CA ILE A 100 -2.41 3.36 2.87
C ILE A 100 -2.68 3.56 1.39
N LEU A 101 -1.64 3.79 0.60
CA LEU A 101 -1.77 4.04 -0.83
C LEU A 101 -1.90 2.74 -1.63
N ALA A 102 -2.52 2.81 -2.80
CA ALA A 102 -2.61 1.69 -3.73
C ALA A 102 -1.22 1.12 -4.05
N GLY A 103 -1.08 -0.21 -3.92
CA GLY A 103 0.19 -0.91 -4.12
C GLY A 103 1.14 -0.92 -2.92
N GLU A 104 0.80 -0.25 -1.83
CA GLU A 104 1.59 -0.24 -0.59
C GLU A 104 1.33 -1.51 0.23
N ALA A 105 2.40 -2.10 0.81
CA ALA A 105 2.28 -3.23 1.72
C ALA A 105 1.65 -2.78 3.04
N VAL A 106 0.69 -3.56 3.55
CA VAL A 106 0.00 -3.23 4.79
C VAL A 106 0.89 -3.55 5.98
N VAL A 107 1.18 -2.52 6.79
CA VAL A 107 2.05 -2.62 7.97
C VAL A 107 1.28 -2.34 9.26
N GLU A 108 1.72 -2.96 10.36
CA GLU A 108 1.11 -2.83 11.69
C GLU A 108 0.96 -1.38 12.15
N ALA A 109 1.96 -0.53 11.86
CA ALA A 109 1.96 0.88 12.27
C ALA A 109 0.81 1.71 11.67
N ARG A 110 0.16 1.22 10.61
CA ARG A 110 -0.98 1.88 9.95
C ARG A 110 -2.34 1.32 10.34
N LEU A 111 -2.34 0.32 11.21
CA LEU A 111 -3.55 -0.37 11.65
C LEU A 111 -3.84 -0.07 13.12
N ALA A 112 -5.12 -0.07 13.45
CA ALA A 112 -5.55 -0.02 14.84
C ALA A 112 -5.06 -1.27 15.59
N PRO A 113 -4.81 -1.17 16.91
CA PRO A 113 -4.55 -2.34 17.73
C PRO A 113 -5.66 -3.38 17.59
N ASP A 114 -5.30 -4.65 17.72
CA ASP A 114 -6.26 -5.76 17.62
C ASP A 114 -7.49 -5.56 18.50
N GLY A 115 -8.66 -5.86 17.95
CA GLY A 115 -9.95 -5.75 18.65
C GLY A 115 -10.54 -4.34 18.70
N ARG A 116 -9.87 -3.32 18.13
CA ARG A 116 -10.43 -1.97 17.99
C ARG A 116 -10.98 -1.79 16.58
N GLN A 117 -12.27 -1.49 16.49
CA GLN A 117 -12.97 -1.27 15.22
C GLN A 117 -13.77 0.03 15.25
N GLY A 118 -14.06 0.56 14.04
CA GLY A 118 -14.86 1.78 13.89
C GLY A 118 -14.22 3.01 14.52
N PRO A 119 -15.01 3.99 15.02
CA PRO A 119 -14.51 5.24 15.61
C PRO A 119 -13.56 5.04 16.80
N HIS A 120 -13.72 3.96 17.56
CA HIS A 120 -12.84 3.64 18.68
C HIS A 120 -11.41 3.30 18.26
N ALA A 121 -11.25 2.81 17.03
CA ALA A 121 -9.93 2.47 16.49
C ALA A 121 -9.06 3.72 16.28
N LEU A 122 -9.69 4.86 16.01
CA LEU A 122 -9.01 6.14 15.74
C LEU A 122 -8.75 6.96 17.00
N LEU A 123 -9.24 6.53 18.16
CA LEU A 123 -9.02 7.24 19.42
C LEU A 123 -7.58 7.07 19.89
N PRO A 124 -6.80 8.16 19.99
CA PRO A 124 -5.50 8.12 20.67
C PRO A 124 -5.64 7.63 22.12
N ALA A 125 -4.57 7.08 22.66
CA ALA A 125 -4.56 6.65 24.07
C ALA A 125 -4.88 7.84 24.99
N GLY A 126 -5.82 7.67 25.92
CA GLY A 126 -6.24 8.73 26.83
C GLY A 126 -7.22 9.76 26.26
N ALA A 127 -7.51 9.71 24.95
CA ALA A 127 -8.53 10.59 24.37
C ALA A 127 -9.97 10.10 24.64
N ARG A 128 -10.92 11.02 24.48
CA ARG A 128 -12.36 10.79 24.60
C ARG A 128 -13.04 11.29 23.34
N ALA A 129 -14.02 10.52 22.84
CA ALA A 129 -14.82 10.91 21.70
C ALA A 129 -16.03 11.77 22.17
N ILE A 130 -16.24 12.91 21.53
CA ILE A 130 -17.38 13.78 21.77
C ILE A 130 -18.02 14.11 20.43
N ALA A 131 -19.36 14.01 20.37
CA ALA A 131 -20.12 14.49 19.22
C ALA A 131 -20.30 16.00 19.32
N VAL A 132 -19.89 16.71 18.27
CA VAL A 132 -20.01 18.16 18.10
C VAL A 132 -21.02 18.42 16.99
N PRO A 133 -22.18 19.05 17.28
CA PRO A 133 -23.14 19.41 16.25
C PRO A 133 -22.51 20.37 15.22
N VAL A 134 -22.85 20.17 13.95
CA VAL A 134 -22.41 21.03 12.84
C VAL A 134 -23.60 21.40 11.94
N ASP A 135 -23.79 22.66 11.69
CA ASP A 135 -24.78 23.20 10.77
C ASP A 135 -24.21 24.44 10.08
N PRO A 136 -24.07 24.45 8.74
CA PRO A 136 -24.28 23.36 7.80
C PRO A 136 -23.22 22.25 7.88
N PRO A 137 -23.47 21.06 7.28
CA PRO A 137 -22.48 19.98 7.21
C PRO A 137 -21.17 20.43 6.58
N LEU A 138 -20.04 20.09 7.21
CA LEU A 138 -18.70 20.44 6.71
C LEU A 138 -18.29 19.46 5.62
N SER A 139 -18.72 19.69 4.40
CA SER A 139 -18.52 18.80 3.24
C SER A 139 -17.04 18.54 2.86
N SER A 140 -16.12 19.40 3.34
CA SER A 140 -14.68 19.26 3.10
C SER A 140 -13.94 18.46 4.17
N LEU A 141 -14.61 18.16 5.29
CA LEU A 141 -14.00 17.46 6.42
C LEU A 141 -13.98 15.94 6.19
N ARG A 142 -12.94 15.28 6.63
CA ARG A 142 -12.76 13.83 6.51
C ARG A 142 -12.36 13.22 7.84
N VAL A 143 -12.67 11.94 8.00
CA VAL A 143 -12.16 11.15 9.12
C VAL A 143 -10.63 11.15 9.08
N GLY A 144 -10.01 11.42 10.22
CA GLY A 144 -8.57 11.61 10.36
C GLY A 144 -8.09 13.06 10.28
N ASP A 145 -8.94 14.01 9.83
CA ASP A 145 -8.61 15.43 9.82
C ASP A 145 -8.48 15.97 11.25
N ARG A 146 -7.76 17.09 11.38
CA ARG A 146 -7.58 17.80 12.65
C ARG A 146 -8.41 19.06 12.66
N VAL A 147 -9.08 19.30 13.76
CA VAL A 147 -9.89 20.48 14.00
C VAL A 147 -9.54 21.09 15.37
N ASP A 148 -9.53 22.41 15.43
CA ASP A 148 -9.58 23.14 16.68
C ASP A 148 -11.03 23.43 17.05
N LEU A 149 -11.38 23.35 18.31
CA LEU A 149 -12.72 23.65 18.79
C LEU A 149 -12.74 24.99 19.51
N LEU A 150 -13.56 25.91 19.00
CA LEU A 150 -13.78 27.23 19.56
C LEU A 150 -15.16 27.28 20.21
N ALA A 151 -15.27 27.73 21.46
CA ALA A 151 -16.54 27.99 22.13
C ALA A 151 -16.49 29.35 22.85
N LEU A 152 -17.52 30.19 22.63
CA LEU A 152 -17.63 31.52 23.26
C LEU A 152 -16.36 32.37 23.07
N GLY A 153 -15.73 32.31 21.88
CA GLY A 153 -14.51 33.03 21.54
C GLY A 153 -13.22 32.52 22.20
N ARG A 154 -13.25 31.33 22.80
CA ARG A 154 -12.08 30.68 23.43
C ARG A 154 -11.84 29.32 22.86
N TRP A 155 -10.57 28.96 22.66
CA TRP A 155 -10.18 27.60 22.29
C TRP A 155 -10.48 26.65 23.45
N VAL A 156 -11.31 25.64 23.23
CA VAL A 156 -11.68 24.62 24.21
C VAL A 156 -11.02 23.29 23.97
N ALA A 157 -10.57 23.02 22.74
CA ALA A 157 -9.64 21.94 22.39
C ALA A 157 -8.84 22.32 21.14
N ARG A 158 -7.65 21.79 21.00
CA ARG A 158 -6.81 21.98 19.83
C ARG A 158 -6.41 20.63 19.26
N GLU A 159 -6.19 20.60 17.92
CA GLU A 159 -5.77 19.40 17.19
C GLU A 159 -6.64 18.15 17.49
N ALA A 160 -7.91 18.34 17.77
CA ALA A 160 -8.85 17.25 17.94
C ALA A 160 -8.98 16.47 16.62
N VAL A 161 -8.88 15.15 16.67
CA VAL A 161 -8.97 14.29 15.49
C VAL A 161 -10.41 13.93 15.21
N VAL A 162 -10.86 14.11 13.97
CA VAL A 162 -12.17 13.68 13.52
C VAL A 162 -12.16 12.16 13.40
N VAL A 163 -13.00 11.48 14.17
CA VAL A 163 -13.07 10.00 14.20
C VAL A 163 -14.32 9.47 13.51
N ASP A 164 -15.33 10.33 13.32
CA ASP A 164 -16.54 9.97 12.58
C ASP A 164 -17.25 11.23 12.08
N ILE A 165 -18.02 11.12 11.00
CA ILE A 165 -18.77 12.21 10.40
C ILE A 165 -20.19 11.74 10.11
N GLY A 166 -21.15 12.30 10.84
CA GLY A 166 -22.57 12.12 10.62
C GLY A 166 -23.20 13.31 9.88
N ASP A 167 -24.49 13.21 9.63
CA ASP A 167 -25.24 14.24 8.88
C ASP A 167 -25.37 15.57 9.64
N GLN A 168 -25.43 15.54 10.98
CA GLN A 168 -25.68 16.68 11.85
C GLN A 168 -24.62 16.90 12.91
N ALA A 169 -23.63 16.01 12.97
CA ALA A 169 -22.57 16.08 13.95
C ALA A 169 -21.30 15.40 13.46
N ILE A 170 -20.18 15.92 13.90
CA ILE A 170 -18.89 15.23 13.78
C ILE A 170 -18.53 14.66 15.15
N VAL A 171 -17.88 13.48 15.16
CA VAL A 171 -17.31 12.94 16.39
C VAL A 171 -15.82 13.24 16.40
N VAL A 172 -15.36 13.90 17.44
CA VAL A 172 -13.95 14.29 17.58
C VAL A 172 -13.32 13.66 18.80
N ALA A 173 -12.06 13.27 18.68
CA ALA A 173 -11.24 12.80 19.79
C ALA A 173 -10.57 14.00 20.46
N VAL A 174 -10.84 14.22 21.72
CA VAL A 174 -10.25 15.31 22.55
C VAL A 174 -9.51 14.74 23.74
N GLY A 175 -8.53 15.47 24.25
CA GLY A 175 -7.86 15.11 25.49
C GLY A 175 -8.83 15.06 26.66
N GLU A 176 -8.60 14.17 27.63
CA GLU A 176 -9.47 14.00 28.81
C GLU A 176 -9.67 15.33 29.57
N GLN A 177 -8.64 16.17 29.65
CA GLN A 177 -8.70 17.48 30.31
C GLN A 177 -9.60 18.49 29.59
N ASP A 178 -9.81 18.35 28.27
CA ASP A 178 -10.60 19.28 27.46
C ASP A 178 -12.10 18.91 27.42
N VAL A 179 -12.41 17.66 27.78
CA VAL A 179 -13.80 17.13 27.78
C VAL A 179 -14.80 18.05 28.47
N PRO A 180 -14.55 18.57 29.71
CA PRO A 180 -15.53 19.40 30.39
C PRO A 180 -15.80 20.73 29.67
N ALA A 181 -14.76 21.34 29.07
CA ALA A 181 -14.90 22.58 28.36
C ALA A 181 -15.66 22.41 27.02
N VAL A 182 -15.33 21.34 26.28
CA VAL A 182 -16.03 20.99 25.02
C VAL A 182 -17.47 20.63 25.30
N ALA A 183 -17.73 19.77 26.29
CA ALA A 183 -19.09 19.35 26.64
C ALA A 183 -19.98 20.55 27.02
N ARG A 184 -19.45 21.50 27.80
CA ARG A 184 -20.19 22.72 28.14
C ARG A 184 -20.51 23.53 26.89
N GLY A 185 -19.52 23.76 26.00
CA GLY A 185 -19.74 24.49 24.75
C GLY A 185 -20.76 23.81 23.84
N VAL A 186 -20.80 22.46 23.80
CA VAL A 186 -21.81 21.70 23.05
C VAL A 186 -23.20 21.91 23.64
N LEU A 187 -23.35 21.87 24.98
CA LEU A 187 -24.62 22.12 25.66
C LEU A 187 -25.12 23.55 25.44
N ASP A 188 -24.20 24.52 25.38
CA ASP A 188 -24.55 25.93 25.15
C ASP A 188 -24.75 26.22 23.62
N GLY A 189 -24.61 25.23 22.76
CA GLY A 189 -24.75 25.36 21.30
C GLY A 189 -23.72 26.31 20.67
N SER A 190 -22.55 26.51 21.30
CA SER A 190 -21.57 27.51 20.92
C SER A 190 -20.27 26.95 20.34
N VAL A 191 -20.13 25.62 20.19
CA VAL A 191 -18.90 25.02 19.64
C VAL A 191 -18.86 25.16 18.12
N ILE A 192 -17.74 25.71 17.64
CA ILE A 192 -17.43 25.85 16.23
C ILE A 192 -16.17 25.05 15.94
N PRO A 193 -16.22 24.05 15.07
CA PRO A 193 -15.01 23.36 14.61
C PRO A 193 -14.29 24.23 13.57
N VAL A 194 -12.99 24.41 13.74
CA VAL A 194 -12.09 25.15 12.85
C VAL A 194 -11.10 24.17 12.25
N ILE A 195 -11.09 24.05 10.93
CA ILE A 195 -10.20 23.11 10.23
C ILE A 195 -8.76 23.63 10.34
N VAL A 196 -7.85 22.77 10.78
CA VAL A 196 -6.43 23.09 10.88
C VAL A 196 -5.71 22.59 9.62
N SER A 197 -5.02 23.49 8.93
CA SER A 197 -4.11 23.12 7.85
C SER A 197 -2.84 22.51 8.45
N PRO A 198 -2.37 21.34 7.95
CA PRO A 198 -1.09 20.80 8.42
C PRO A 198 0.02 21.84 8.16
N PRO A 199 1.03 21.96 9.08
CA PRO A 199 2.16 22.84 8.86
C PRO A 199 2.88 22.44 7.57
N MET A 200 3.19 23.43 6.71
CA MET A 200 4.02 23.19 5.53
C MET A 200 5.39 22.63 5.97
N PRO A 201 5.88 21.55 5.33
CA PRO A 201 7.21 21.06 5.61
C PRO A 201 8.23 22.19 5.39
N ALA A 202 9.12 22.39 6.34
CA ALA A 202 10.08 23.51 6.37
C ALA A 202 11.07 23.53 5.16
N GLU A 203 11.11 22.51 4.35
CA GLU A 203 12.02 22.37 3.22
C GLU A 203 11.66 23.23 1.97
N LEU A 204 10.47 23.82 1.92
CA LEU A 204 10.05 24.64 0.77
C LEU A 204 10.32 26.15 0.97
N THR A 205 10.89 26.57 2.08
CA THR A 205 11.15 27.99 2.38
C THR A 205 12.56 28.46 2.00
N SER A 206 13.41 27.58 1.46
CA SER A 206 14.77 27.94 1.03
C SER A 206 14.96 27.80 -0.48
N ARG A 207 14.29 28.67 -1.26
CA ARG A 207 14.71 29.00 -2.64
C ARG A 207 14.37 30.44 -2.97
#